data_0c9e9d72c8fcb71d2692a06fa3adc9a6
#
_entry.id   0c9e9d72c8fcb71d2692a06fa3adc9a6
#
_cell.length_a   1.000
_cell.length_b   1.000
_cell.length_c   1.000
_cell.angle_alpha   90.00
_cell.angle_beta   90.00
_cell.angle_gamma   90.00
#
_symmetry.space_group_name_H-M   'P 1'
#
loop_
_entity.id
_entity.type
_entity.pdbx_description
1 polymer ?
#
loop_
_entity_poly.entity_id
_entity_poly.type
_entity_poly.pdbx_seq_one_letter_code
_entity_poly.pdbx_strand_id
1 'polypeptide(L)'
;MAAAWALPRRDGISAPSPLMSTEALSRMFPKPLASLKPNTAAYESLPMVKPTGFREYDARWFFGEELNLMGVQAVGMGLGTLIGRMGVKREIVVGHDFRGYSSSIKMALVTGLMAAGCKVRDIGLCMSPMAYFAQFELDVPCVAMVTASHNDNGWTGVKMGAQRPVTFGPDEMGALKTIVLEADFDLIGGGSYLFVEDFATRYIRDLTSRPKVTRKLRVIAACGNGTAGAFAPQILEKLGVEVIPLDAELDHSFPRYNPNPEDMKMLHAMADAVREHGADVALGFDGDGDRCGVVDNHGEEIFADKIGVMLARDLCKVHGPSQFVVDVKSTGLFESDPELKRLGATTDYWKTGHSYIKRRVRDLNALAGFEKSGHFFFNAPVGRGYDDGLVTAIAVIDMLDRNPTKSMADLYAEVPKTWGSPTMAPKCADEIKYEVVDRVVKRFQDMQERGETVAGAPITSLVTVNGVRVGTADGTWGLVRASSNKPELVVVVESPASEERMRAMFHAVDSVLRENPEVGAYNQTI
;
A
#
# COMPACT_ATOMS: atom_id res chain seq x y z
N MET A 1 -16.52 -63.27 -10.66
CA MET A 1 -16.86 -63.23 -9.23
C MET A 1 -16.32 -61.89 -8.68
N ALA A 2 -17.19 -60.90 -8.55
CA ALA A 2 -16.83 -59.59 -7.99
C ALA A 2 -17.43 -59.56 -6.57
N ALA A 3 -16.56 -59.49 -5.57
CA ALA A 3 -16.99 -59.36 -4.17
C ALA A 3 -17.23 -57.88 -3.88
N ALA A 4 -18.50 -57.52 -3.68
CA ALA A 4 -18.92 -56.22 -3.22
C ALA A 4 -18.62 -56.09 -1.72
N TRP A 5 -17.81 -55.09 -1.38
CA TRP A 5 -17.59 -54.67 0.01
C TRP A 5 -18.74 -53.74 0.41
N ALA A 6 -19.70 -54.26 1.18
CA ALA A 6 -20.72 -53.43 1.83
C ALA A 6 -20.14 -52.83 3.11
N LEU A 7 -20.04 -51.50 3.18
CA LEU A 7 -19.76 -50.79 4.41
C LEU A 7 -20.99 -50.83 5.34
N PRO A 8 -20.83 -51.07 6.65
CA PRO A 8 -21.94 -51.05 7.58
C PRO A 8 -22.52 -49.65 7.73
N ARG A 9 -23.85 -49.53 7.67
CA ARG A 9 -24.58 -48.30 8.02
C ARG A 9 -24.29 -47.99 9.50
N ARG A 10 -23.72 -46.82 9.75
CA ARG A 10 -23.65 -46.24 11.09
C ARG A 10 -24.97 -45.51 11.37
N ASP A 11 -25.87 -46.19 12.06
CA ASP A 11 -26.95 -45.53 12.78
C ASP A 11 -26.35 -44.92 14.04
N GLY A 12 -26.55 -43.65 14.25
CA GLY A 12 -26.12 -42.93 15.44
C GLY A 12 -25.37 -41.64 15.14
N ILE A 13 -26.07 -40.65 14.58
CA ILE A 13 -25.61 -39.25 14.71
C ILE A 13 -25.87 -38.90 16.17
N SER A 14 -24.82 -39.00 17.01
CA SER A 14 -24.85 -38.42 18.35
C SER A 14 -25.10 -36.91 18.22
N ALA A 15 -25.98 -36.38 19.09
CA ALA A 15 -26.20 -34.95 19.20
C ALA A 15 -24.85 -34.22 19.28
N PRO A 16 -24.72 -33.04 18.67
CA PRO A 16 -23.48 -32.26 18.75
C PRO A 16 -23.13 -32.08 20.23
N SER A 17 -21.87 -32.38 20.56
CA SER A 17 -21.35 -32.16 21.92
C SER A 17 -21.68 -30.73 22.34
N PRO A 18 -22.05 -30.48 23.61
CA PRO A 18 -22.33 -29.12 24.05
C PRO A 18 -21.16 -28.22 23.71
N LEU A 19 -21.45 -27.09 23.04
CA LEU A 19 -20.46 -26.03 22.75
C LEU A 19 -19.73 -25.73 24.05
N MET A 20 -18.41 -25.85 24.05
CA MET A 20 -17.59 -25.47 25.19
C MET A 20 -17.89 -24.00 25.55
N SER A 21 -17.99 -23.70 26.85
CA SER A 21 -18.18 -22.32 27.28
C SER A 21 -17.02 -21.44 26.80
N THR A 22 -17.28 -20.17 26.53
CA THR A 22 -16.27 -19.18 26.13
C THR A 22 -15.08 -19.18 27.10
N GLU A 23 -15.32 -19.45 28.39
CA GLU A 23 -14.30 -19.55 29.43
C GLU A 23 -13.45 -20.82 29.32
N ALA A 24 -14.02 -21.91 28.87
CA ALA A 24 -13.26 -23.16 28.62
C ALA A 24 -12.40 -23.05 27.34
N LEU A 25 -12.89 -22.36 26.31
CA LEU A 25 -12.15 -22.09 25.07
C LEU A 25 -11.01 -21.10 25.30
N SER A 26 -11.18 -20.07 26.14
CA SER A 26 -10.11 -19.12 26.47
C SER A 26 -8.92 -19.78 27.20
N ARG A 27 -9.14 -20.90 27.89
CA ARG A 27 -8.07 -21.69 28.52
C ARG A 27 -7.29 -22.56 27.52
N MET A 28 -7.82 -22.81 26.33
CA MET A 28 -7.15 -23.60 25.30
C MET A 28 -6.18 -22.79 24.46
N PHE A 29 -6.37 -21.49 24.38
CA PHE A 29 -5.52 -20.57 23.61
C PHE A 29 -4.94 -19.52 24.54
N PRO A 30 -3.68 -19.67 24.93
CA PRO A 30 -3.02 -18.71 25.82
C PRO A 30 -2.90 -17.36 25.13
N LYS A 31 -2.92 -16.30 25.93
CA LYS A 31 -2.63 -14.93 25.44
C LYS A 31 -1.26 -14.90 24.79
N PRO A 32 -1.12 -14.25 23.64
CA PRO A 32 0.20 -14.11 23.00
C PRO A 32 1.20 -13.38 23.88
N LEU A 33 2.44 -13.85 23.85
CA LEU A 33 3.56 -13.18 24.50
C LEU A 33 4.22 -12.19 23.53
N ALA A 34 4.73 -11.09 24.06
CA ALA A 34 5.37 -10.06 23.23
C ALA A 34 6.75 -10.49 22.68
N SER A 35 7.40 -11.44 23.36
CA SER A 35 8.68 -12.00 22.94
C SER A 35 8.87 -13.41 23.47
N LEU A 36 9.50 -14.27 22.69
CA LEU A 36 9.93 -15.62 23.04
C LEU A 36 11.31 -15.86 22.43
N LYS A 37 12.15 -16.60 23.14
CA LYS A 37 13.47 -16.97 22.62
C LYS A 37 13.30 -18.09 21.58
N PRO A 38 13.72 -17.91 20.30
CA PRO A 38 13.68 -18.95 19.29
C PRO A 38 14.37 -20.26 19.73
N ASN A 39 13.94 -21.39 19.20
CA ASN A 39 14.47 -22.72 19.50
C ASN A 39 14.32 -23.12 20.97
N THR A 40 13.24 -22.70 21.62
CA THR A 40 12.87 -23.14 22.97
C THR A 40 11.50 -23.81 22.95
N ALA A 41 11.20 -24.68 23.93
CA ALA A 41 9.90 -25.30 24.06
C ALA A 41 8.76 -24.27 24.17
N ALA A 42 8.99 -23.15 24.81
CA ALA A 42 8.03 -22.06 24.90
C ALA A 42 7.75 -21.44 23.51
N TYR A 43 8.77 -21.21 22.70
CA TYR A 43 8.62 -20.68 21.34
C TYR A 43 7.80 -21.60 20.44
N GLU A 44 7.98 -22.92 20.59
CA GLU A 44 7.28 -23.92 19.78
C GLU A 44 5.84 -24.21 20.26
N SER A 45 5.50 -23.81 21.50
CA SER A 45 4.23 -24.19 22.13
C SER A 45 3.33 -23.01 22.52
N LEU A 46 3.82 -21.77 22.45
CA LEU A 46 3.08 -20.57 22.83
C LEU A 46 3.02 -19.55 21.68
N PRO A 47 1.92 -18.82 21.51
CA PRO A 47 1.85 -17.75 20.53
C PRO A 47 2.72 -16.57 20.92
N MET A 48 3.48 -16.04 19.96
CA MET A 48 4.24 -14.81 20.08
C MET A 48 3.71 -13.79 19.08
N VAL A 49 3.27 -12.63 19.60
CA VAL A 49 2.82 -11.49 18.81
C VAL A 49 3.29 -10.21 19.48
N LYS A 50 4.27 -9.53 18.90
CA LYS A 50 4.71 -8.23 19.40
C LYS A 50 3.63 -7.17 19.16
N PRO A 51 3.16 -6.45 20.18
CA PRO A 51 2.05 -5.50 20.05
C PRO A 51 2.30 -4.35 19.05
N THR A 52 3.56 -3.95 18.88
CA THR A 52 3.96 -2.88 17.95
C THR A 52 3.85 -3.28 16.47
N GLY A 53 3.65 -4.55 16.16
CA GLY A 53 3.44 -5.00 14.79
C GLY A 53 2.05 -4.68 14.24
N PHE A 54 1.07 -4.39 15.09
CA PHE A 54 -0.20 -3.81 14.64
C PHE A 54 0.03 -2.33 14.33
N ARG A 55 0.05 -1.99 13.05
CA ARG A 55 0.25 -0.64 12.56
C ARG A 55 -1.09 0.08 12.36
N GLU A 56 -1.07 1.28 11.80
CA GLU A 56 -2.24 2.14 11.67
C GLU A 56 -3.32 1.54 10.75
N TYR A 57 -2.93 0.78 9.72
CA TYR A 57 -3.87 0.21 8.74
C TYR A 57 -3.46 -1.17 8.18
N ASP A 58 -2.34 -1.74 8.63
CA ASP A 58 -1.89 -3.10 8.32
C ASP A 58 -1.13 -3.70 9.51
N ALA A 59 -0.57 -4.87 9.34
CA ALA A 59 0.26 -5.50 10.36
C ALA A 59 1.63 -5.85 9.80
N ARG A 60 2.71 -5.63 10.58
CA ARG A 60 4.10 -5.87 10.19
C ARG A 60 4.93 -6.38 11.36
N TRP A 61 5.64 -7.48 11.15
CA TRP A 61 6.54 -8.09 12.14
C TRP A 61 7.81 -8.62 11.48
N PHE A 62 8.89 -8.67 12.24
CA PHE A 62 10.06 -9.47 11.87
C PHE A 62 9.78 -10.92 12.25
N PHE A 63 9.66 -11.79 11.24
CA PHE A 63 9.25 -13.17 11.43
C PHE A 63 10.33 -13.96 12.19
N GLY A 64 9.91 -14.72 13.20
CA GLY A 64 10.79 -15.49 14.07
C GLY A 64 11.24 -14.74 15.33
N GLU A 65 11.26 -13.41 15.32
CA GLU A 65 11.67 -12.58 16.47
C GLU A 65 10.51 -11.81 17.11
N GLU A 66 9.54 -11.38 16.32
CA GLU A 66 8.38 -10.59 16.76
C GLU A 66 7.05 -11.32 16.59
N LEU A 67 7.06 -12.36 15.76
CA LEU A 67 5.91 -13.19 15.43
C LEU A 67 6.37 -14.61 15.14
N ASN A 68 5.72 -15.62 15.74
CA ASN A 68 5.86 -17.03 15.37
C ASN A 68 4.59 -17.56 14.68
N LEU A 69 4.61 -18.80 14.16
CA LEU A 69 3.46 -19.37 13.45
C LEU A 69 2.22 -19.51 14.35
N MET A 70 2.38 -19.79 15.63
CA MET A 70 1.26 -19.82 16.58
C MET A 70 0.68 -18.42 16.81
N GLY A 71 1.52 -17.39 16.80
CA GLY A 71 1.10 -15.99 16.83
C GLY A 71 0.30 -15.61 15.57
N VAL A 72 0.74 -16.08 14.40
CA VAL A 72 -0.01 -15.89 13.14
C VAL A 72 -1.38 -16.56 13.20
N GLN A 73 -1.45 -17.76 13.78
CA GLN A 73 -2.73 -18.44 13.98
C GLN A 73 -3.65 -17.64 14.91
N ALA A 74 -3.09 -17.06 16.00
CA ALA A 74 -3.85 -16.17 16.88
C ALA A 74 -4.37 -14.91 16.14
N VAL A 75 -3.55 -14.32 15.26
CA VAL A 75 -4.00 -13.21 14.38
C VAL A 75 -5.14 -13.66 13.48
N GLY A 76 -5.09 -14.87 12.90
CA GLY A 76 -6.17 -15.43 12.10
C GLY A 76 -7.47 -15.63 12.88
N MET A 77 -7.39 -16.17 14.12
CA MET A 77 -8.55 -16.29 15.02
C MET A 77 -9.14 -14.91 15.35
N GLY A 78 -8.29 -13.94 15.66
CA GLY A 78 -8.69 -12.56 15.93
C GLY A 78 -9.38 -11.90 14.74
N LEU A 79 -8.82 -12.06 13.53
CA LEU A 79 -9.40 -11.52 12.31
C LEU A 79 -10.77 -12.11 12.01
N GLY A 80 -10.93 -13.43 12.08
CA GLY A 80 -12.22 -14.10 11.87
C GLY A 80 -13.26 -13.69 12.93
N THR A 81 -12.83 -13.50 14.18
CA THR A 81 -13.66 -12.95 15.27
C THR A 81 -14.11 -11.53 14.94
N LEU A 82 -13.18 -10.64 14.57
CA LEU A 82 -13.49 -9.25 14.21
C LEU A 82 -14.49 -9.17 13.05
N ILE A 83 -14.26 -9.92 11.98
CA ILE A 83 -15.18 -9.99 10.82
C ILE A 83 -16.59 -10.35 11.29
N GLY A 84 -16.73 -11.33 12.18
CA GLY A 84 -18.02 -11.71 12.71
C GLY A 84 -18.67 -10.63 13.56
N ARG A 85 -17.90 -9.97 14.44
CA ARG A 85 -18.38 -8.87 15.29
C ARG A 85 -18.76 -7.63 14.49
N MET A 86 -18.14 -7.40 13.32
CA MET A 86 -18.55 -6.37 12.37
C MET A 86 -19.85 -6.71 11.62
N GLY A 87 -20.42 -7.90 11.81
CA GLY A 87 -21.62 -8.35 11.10
C GLY A 87 -21.37 -8.69 9.61
N VAL A 88 -20.11 -8.86 9.22
CA VAL A 88 -19.73 -9.19 7.85
C VAL A 88 -19.75 -10.71 7.66
N LYS A 89 -20.12 -11.16 6.46
CA LYS A 89 -20.09 -12.57 6.09
C LYS A 89 -18.67 -13.13 6.26
N ARG A 90 -18.52 -14.23 7.01
CA ARG A 90 -17.23 -14.87 7.25
C ARG A 90 -16.73 -15.64 6.01
N GLU A 91 -16.59 -14.92 4.91
CA GLU A 91 -15.95 -15.40 3.68
C GLU A 91 -14.78 -14.50 3.36
N ILE A 92 -13.59 -15.07 3.15
CA ILE A 92 -12.35 -14.31 3.03
C ILE A 92 -11.45 -14.88 1.93
N VAL A 93 -10.92 -13.99 1.08
CA VAL A 93 -9.82 -14.31 0.16
C VAL A 93 -8.51 -14.25 0.94
N VAL A 94 -7.64 -15.23 0.72
CA VAL A 94 -6.27 -15.24 1.25
C VAL A 94 -5.28 -15.48 0.13
N GLY A 95 -4.20 -14.70 0.13
CA GLY A 95 -3.08 -14.88 -0.79
C GLY A 95 -1.76 -14.56 -0.11
N HIS A 96 -0.65 -14.79 -0.80
CA HIS A 96 0.68 -14.47 -0.26
C HIS A 96 1.65 -14.02 -1.34
N ASP A 97 2.64 -13.21 -0.95
CA ASP A 97 3.77 -12.84 -1.79
C ASP A 97 4.79 -14.01 -1.91
N PHE A 98 5.84 -13.80 -2.68
CA PHE A 98 6.79 -14.85 -3.04
C PHE A 98 7.85 -15.15 -1.96
N ARG A 99 7.90 -14.46 -0.83
CA ARG A 99 8.90 -14.73 0.22
C ARG A 99 8.81 -16.18 0.69
N GLY A 100 9.97 -16.84 0.86
CA GLY A 100 10.04 -18.28 1.11
C GLY A 100 9.25 -18.78 2.32
N TYR A 101 8.95 -17.91 3.28
CA TYR A 101 8.15 -18.20 4.48
C TYR A 101 6.68 -17.77 4.37
N SER A 102 6.29 -16.97 3.37
CA SER A 102 4.94 -16.41 3.27
C SER A 102 3.84 -17.46 3.10
N SER A 103 4.12 -18.56 2.40
CA SER A 103 3.17 -19.67 2.27
C SER A 103 2.88 -20.32 3.63
N SER A 104 3.89 -20.57 4.46
CA SER A 104 3.72 -21.14 5.81
C SER A 104 2.94 -20.21 6.73
N ILE A 105 3.27 -18.90 6.68
CA ILE A 105 2.56 -17.88 7.43
C ILE A 105 1.09 -17.80 7.00
N LYS A 106 0.81 -17.82 5.69
CA LYS A 106 -0.56 -17.87 5.17
C LYS A 106 -1.32 -19.07 5.72
N MET A 107 -0.73 -20.26 5.73
CA MET A 107 -1.40 -21.46 6.22
C MET A 107 -1.69 -21.39 7.73
N ALA A 108 -0.80 -20.82 8.52
CA ALA A 108 -1.07 -20.56 9.93
C ALA A 108 -2.23 -19.56 10.12
N LEU A 109 -2.27 -18.48 9.32
CA LEU A 109 -3.39 -17.53 9.31
C LEU A 109 -4.72 -18.22 8.95
N VAL A 110 -4.71 -19.07 7.92
CA VAL A 110 -5.86 -19.82 7.44
C VAL A 110 -6.42 -20.73 8.53
N THR A 111 -5.57 -21.46 9.27
CA THR A 111 -6.02 -22.31 10.37
C THR A 111 -6.74 -21.52 11.45
N GLY A 112 -6.25 -20.34 11.79
CA GLY A 112 -6.91 -19.42 12.74
C GLY A 112 -8.25 -18.91 12.22
N LEU A 113 -8.31 -18.46 10.97
CA LEU A 113 -9.54 -18.03 10.31
C LEU A 113 -10.62 -19.12 10.29
N MET A 114 -10.23 -20.35 9.98
CA MET A 114 -11.15 -21.49 9.98
C MET A 114 -11.68 -21.81 11.38
N ALA A 115 -10.84 -21.72 12.41
CA ALA A 115 -11.26 -21.90 13.80
C ALA A 115 -12.34 -20.88 14.21
N ALA A 116 -12.24 -19.65 13.73
CA ALA A 116 -13.25 -18.60 13.91
C ALA A 116 -14.42 -18.68 12.90
N GLY A 117 -14.56 -19.81 12.18
CA GLY A 117 -15.70 -20.10 11.30
C GLY A 117 -15.64 -19.46 9.91
N CYS A 118 -14.48 -18.97 9.47
CA CYS A 118 -14.36 -18.37 8.14
C CYS A 118 -14.27 -19.43 7.04
N LYS A 119 -14.93 -19.14 5.91
CA LYS A 119 -14.76 -19.86 4.65
C LYS A 119 -13.64 -19.18 3.85
N VAL A 120 -12.51 -19.84 3.76
CA VAL A 120 -11.31 -19.31 3.13
C VAL A 120 -11.25 -19.69 1.65
N ARG A 121 -11.00 -18.70 0.79
CA ARG A 121 -10.68 -18.83 -0.63
C ARG A 121 -9.22 -18.49 -0.82
N ASP A 122 -8.37 -19.50 -0.89
CA ASP A 122 -6.93 -19.33 -1.09
C ASP A 122 -6.60 -19.22 -2.58
N ILE A 123 -6.03 -18.10 -2.99
CA ILE A 123 -5.62 -17.83 -4.39
C ILE A 123 -4.12 -18.07 -4.64
N GLY A 124 -3.38 -18.56 -3.65
CA GLY A 124 -1.97 -18.90 -3.77
C GLY A 124 -1.03 -17.70 -3.84
N LEU A 125 0.04 -17.87 -4.63
CA LEU A 125 0.99 -16.78 -4.92
C LEU A 125 0.29 -15.68 -5.72
N CYS A 126 0.34 -14.46 -5.22
CA CYS A 126 -0.29 -13.32 -5.86
C CYS A 126 0.36 -11.99 -5.45
N MET A 127 0.09 -10.96 -6.23
CA MET A 127 0.31 -9.57 -5.82
C MET A 127 -0.84 -9.08 -4.93
N SER A 128 -0.62 -8.01 -4.15
CA SER A 128 -1.67 -7.38 -3.34
C SER A 128 -2.91 -6.99 -4.17
N PRO A 129 -2.78 -6.34 -5.35
CA PRO A 129 -3.95 -6.03 -6.18
C PRO A 129 -4.71 -7.27 -6.68
N MET A 130 -4.02 -8.40 -6.88
CA MET A 130 -4.72 -9.66 -7.23
C MET A 130 -5.61 -10.16 -6.11
N ALA A 131 -5.19 -9.99 -4.84
CA ALA A 131 -6.01 -10.34 -3.69
C ALA A 131 -7.24 -9.43 -3.58
N TYR A 132 -7.09 -8.14 -3.87
CA TYR A 132 -8.22 -7.21 -3.93
C TYR A 132 -9.14 -7.51 -5.11
N PHE A 133 -8.60 -7.81 -6.29
CA PHE A 133 -9.37 -8.26 -7.45
C PHE A 133 -10.21 -9.50 -7.14
N ALA A 134 -9.66 -10.44 -6.38
CA ALA A 134 -10.33 -11.67 -6.02
C ALA A 134 -11.59 -11.44 -5.17
N GLN A 135 -11.65 -10.37 -4.38
CA GLN A 135 -12.88 -10.02 -3.67
C GLN A 135 -14.05 -9.75 -4.64
N PHE A 136 -13.76 -9.11 -5.78
CA PHE A 136 -14.77 -8.82 -6.81
C PHE A 136 -15.09 -10.06 -7.64
N GLU A 137 -14.09 -10.76 -8.13
CA GLU A 137 -14.24 -11.91 -9.02
C GLU A 137 -14.93 -13.10 -8.35
N LEU A 138 -14.69 -13.31 -7.05
CA LEU A 138 -15.27 -14.40 -6.27
C LEU A 138 -16.48 -13.98 -5.42
N ASP A 139 -16.88 -12.72 -5.47
CA ASP A 139 -17.93 -12.12 -4.64
C ASP A 139 -17.73 -12.38 -3.13
N VAL A 140 -16.50 -12.18 -2.64
CA VAL A 140 -16.09 -12.37 -1.25
C VAL A 140 -15.83 -11.03 -0.58
N PRO A 141 -16.44 -10.70 0.58
CA PRO A 141 -16.31 -9.37 1.19
C PRO A 141 -14.96 -9.10 1.82
N CYS A 142 -14.27 -10.16 2.32
CA CYS A 142 -13.06 -9.99 3.11
C CYS A 142 -11.81 -10.43 2.37
N VAL A 143 -10.67 -9.85 2.74
CA VAL A 143 -9.35 -10.16 2.20
C VAL A 143 -8.29 -10.16 3.30
N ALA A 144 -7.32 -11.06 3.20
CA ALA A 144 -6.09 -11.04 3.95
C ALA A 144 -4.91 -11.41 3.02
N MET A 145 -4.07 -10.45 2.72
CA MET A 145 -2.88 -10.63 1.90
C MET A 145 -1.63 -10.69 2.76
N VAL A 146 -0.97 -11.85 2.77
CA VAL A 146 0.29 -12.04 3.50
C VAL A 146 1.44 -11.49 2.68
N THR A 147 1.99 -10.37 3.12
CA THR A 147 3.08 -9.66 2.45
C THR A 147 3.79 -8.71 3.39
N ALA A 148 5.05 -8.42 3.10
CA ALA A 148 5.77 -7.31 3.73
C ALA A 148 5.99 -6.13 2.76
N SER A 149 5.32 -6.10 1.59
CA SER A 149 5.49 -5.07 0.56
C SER A 149 6.97 -4.91 0.19
N HIS A 150 7.50 -3.70 0.28
CA HIS A 150 8.90 -3.34 -0.01
C HIS A 150 9.87 -3.52 1.18
N ASN A 151 9.45 -4.12 2.29
CA ASN A 151 10.35 -4.36 3.42
C ASN A 151 11.41 -5.41 3.07
N ASP A 152 12.56 -5.32 3.73
CA ASP A 152 13.67 -6.26 3.60
C ASP A 152 13.24 -7.71 3.92
N ASN A 153 14.07 -8.66 3.51
CA ASN A 153 13.88 -10.07 3.87
C ASN A 153 13.87 -10.25 5.40
N GLY A 154 13.05 -11.19 5.86
CA GLY A 154 12.78 -11.40 7.29
C GLY A 154 11.49 -10.74 7.78
N TRP A 155 11.03 -9.67 7.13
CA TRP A 155 9.75 -9.06 7.45
C TRP A 155 8.58 -9.83 6.85
N THR A 156 7.48 -9.84 7.58
CA THR A 156 6.17 -10.31 7.14
C THR A 156 5.07 -9.37 7.63
N GLY A 157 3.88 -9.52 7.09
CA GLY A 157 2.72 -8.76 7.52
C GLY A 157 1.45 -9.28 6.89
N VAL A 158 0.34 -8.60 7.20
CA VAL A 158 -0.97 -8.89 6.60
C VAL A 158 -1.68 -7.59 6.29
N LYS A 159 -2.04 -7.40 5.02
CA LYS A 159 -2.99 -6.36 4.60
C LYS A 159 -4.39 -6.96 4.66
N MET A 160 -5.32 -6.32 5.34
CA MET A 160 -6.64 -6.87 5.68
C MET A 160 -7.76 -5.93 5.30
N GLY A 161 -8.91 -6.49 4.96
CA GLY A 161 -10.13 -5.71 4.69
C GLY A 161 -11.37 -6.58 4.82
N ALA A 162 -12.50 -5.94 5.16
CA ALA A 162 -13.80 -6.59 5.31
C ALA A 162 -14.89 -5.93 4.45
N GLN A 163 -14.51 -5.02 3.56
CA GLN A 163 -15.43 -4.31 2.64
C GLN A 163 -14.66 -3.88 1.38
N ARG A 164 -15.08 -4.38 0.22
CA ARG A 164 -14.47 -4.03 -1.09
C ARG A 164 -14.62 -2.55 -1.42
N PRO A 165 -13.61 -1.88 -1.97
CA PRO A 165 -12.20 -2.26 -2.10
C PRO A 165 -11.36 -1.86 -0.88
N VAL A 166 -11.99 -1.48 0.23
CA VAL A 166 -11.38 -0.83 1.37
C VAL A 166 -10.64 -1.82 2.26
N THR A 167 -9.44 -1.45 2.68
CA THR A 167 -8.68 -2.13 3.72
C THR A 167 -8.90 -1.48 5.09
N PHE A 168 -8.50 -2.19 6.15
CA PHE A 168 -8.65 -1.71 7.53
C PHE A 168 -8.00 -0.35 7.75
N GLY A 169 -8.55 0.39 8.69
CA GLY A 169 -8.00 1.62 9.24
C GLY A 169 -7.67 1.46 10.73
N PRO A 170 -7.36 2.56 11.42
CA PRO A 170 -6.93 2.53 12.82
C PRO A 170 -7.92 1.87 13.78
N ASP A 171 -9.21 2.08 13.57
CA ASP A 171 -10.25 1.54 14.45
C ASP A 171 -10.32 0.02 14.35
N GLU A 172 -10.35 -0.52 13.12
CA GLU A 172 -10.37 -1.96 12.88
C GLU A 172 -9.05 -2.61 13.33
N MET A 173 -7.90 -1.96 13.09
CA MET A 173 -6.59 -2.45 13.55
C MET A 173 -6.46 -2.43 15.08
N GLY A 174 -6.99 -1.39 15.74
CA GLY A 174 -7.05 -1.29 17.20
C GLY A 174 -7.92 -2.39 17.82
N ALA A 175 -9.10 -2.63 17.24
CA ALA A 175 -9.99 -3.71 17.66
C ALA A 175 -9.34 -5.09 17.46
N LEU A 176 -8.71 -5.34 16.31
CA LEU A 176 -8.00 -6.58 16.03
C LEU A 176 -6.86 -6.81 17.04
N LYS A 177 -6.05 -5.79 17.30
CA LYS A 177 -4.97 -5.83 18.30
C LYS A 177 -5.49 -6.26 19.66
N THR A 178 -6.57 -5.65 20.12
CA THR A 178 -7.18 -5.96 21.43
C THR A 178 -7.65 -7.41 21.47
N ILE A 179 -8.43 -7.85 20.47
CA ILE A 179 -8.93 -9.22 20.38
C ILE A 179 -7.77 -10.24 20.42
N VAL A 180 -6.71 -10.01 19.65
CA VAL A 180 -5.56 -10.93 19.57
C VAL A 180 -4.79 -10.97 20.89
N LEU A 181 -4.43 -9.81 21.44
CA LEU A 181 -3.58 -9.76 22.65
C LEU A 181 -4.30 -10.24 23.92
N GLU A 182 -5.62 -10.09 23.96
CA GLU A 182 -6.46 -10.58 25.06
C GLU A 182 -6.93 -12.04 24.84
N ALA A 183 -6.62 -12.65 23.67
CA ALA A 183 -7.11 -13.95 23.25
C ALA A 183 -8.66 -14.06 23.32
N ASP A 184 -9.35 -12.95 23.02
CA ASP A 184 -10.82 -12.84 23.07
C ASP A 184 -11.45 -13.34 21.76
N PHE A 185 -11.32 -14.66 21.51
CA PHE A 185 -11.69 -15.29 20.24
C PHE A 185 -13.09 -15.90 20.26
N ASP A 186 -13.87 -15.66 19.20
CA ASP A 186 -15.12 -16.35 18.92
C ASP A 186 -14.84 -17.61 18.07
N LEU A 187 -14.57 -18.72 18.73
CA LEU A 187 -14.25 -20.00 18.07
C LEU A 187 -15.54 -20.79 17.83
N ILE A 188 -16.19 -20.55 16.70
CA ILE A 188 -17.51 -21.12 16.39
C ILE A 188 -17.46 -22.38 15.53
N GLY A 189 -16.28 -22.73 14.99
CA GLY A 189 -16.14 -23.86 14.07
C GLY A 189 -16.86 -23.65 12.73
N GLY A 190 -16.95 -24.70 11.93
CA GLY A 190 -17.64 -24.65 10.62
C GLY A 190 -16.89 -23.93 9.52
N GLY A 191 -15.66 -23.50 9.76
CA GLY A 191 -14.76 -22.96 8.75
C GLY A 191 -14.40 -23.98 7.68
N SER A 192 -14.09 -23.50 6.49
CA SER A 192 -13.70 -24.35 5.36
C SER A 192 -12.57 -23.69 4.54
N TYR A 193 -11.83 -24.51 3.84
CA TYR A 193 -10.75 -24.09 2.95
C TYR A 193 -11.04 -24.57 1.53
N LEU A 194 -10.82 -23.68 0.57
CA LEU A 194 -10.84 -23.98 -0.85
C LEU A 194 -9.66 -23.27 -1.52
N PHE A 195 -8.78 -24.04 -2.15
CA PHE A 195 -7.81 -23.48 -3.08
C PHE A 195 -8.50 -23.16 -4.41
N VAL A 196 -8.35 -21.95 -4.90
CA VAL A 196 -8.92 -21.46 -6.16
C VAL A 196 -7.88 -21.60 -7.25
N GLU A 197 -7.97 -22.70 -8.00
CA GLU A 197 -7.05 -23.00 -9.10
C GLU A 197 -7.07 -21.91 -10.17
N ASP A 198 -5.92 -21.67 -10.80
CA ASP A 198 -5.72 -20.77 -11.95
C ASP A 198 -6.22 -19.33 -11.73
N PHE A 199 -6.23 -18.86 -10.48
CA PHE A 199 -6.74 -17.52 -10.20
C PHE A 199 -5.95 -16.42 -10.92
N ALA A 200 -4.63 -16.57 -11.02
CA ALA A 200 -3.76 -15.65 -11.76
C ALA A 200 -4.22 -15.43 -13.21
N THR A 201 -4.65 -16.49 -13.88
CA THR A 201 -5.18 -16.43 -15.26
C THR A 201 -6.40 -15.51 -15.36
N ARG A 202 -7.25 -15.46 -14.34
CA ARG A 202 -8.43 -14.57 -14.32
C ARG A 202 -8.02 -13.10 -14.24
N TYR A 203 -7.07 -12.77 -13.39
CA TYR A 203 -6.52 -11.41 -13.28
C TYR A 203 -5.79 -10.98 -14.54
N ILE A 204 -4.93 -11.84 -15.11
CA ILE A 204 -4.27 -11.58 -16.40
C ILE A 204 -5.29 -11.30 -17.49
N ARG A 205 -6.33 -12.13 -17.59
CA ARG A 205 -7.39 -11.95 -18.57
C ARG A 205 -8.14 -10.63 -18.36
N ASP A 206 -8.46 -10.25 -17.12
CA ASP A 206 -9.12 -8.99 -16.80
C ASP A 206 -8.32 -7.80 -17.32
N LEU A 207 -7.02 -7.73 -17.02
CA LEU A 207 -6.15 -6.64 -17.45
C LEU A 207 -5.89 -6.62 -18.97
N THR A 208 -5.91 -7.79 -19.63
CA THR A 208 -5.57 -7.92 -21.06
C THR A 208 -6.80 -8.02 -21.98
N SER A 209 -8.03 -8.11 -21.43
CA SER A 209 -9.29 -8.07 -22.21
C SER A 209 -9.66 -6.64 -22.62
N ARG A 210 -8.74 -5.97 -23.31
CA ARG A 210 -8.84 -4.58 -23.77
C ARG A 210 -8.16 -4.44 -25.13
N PRO A 211 -8.42 -3.38 -25.91
CA PRO A 211 -7.68 -3.13 -27.13
C PRO A 211 -6.18 -3.10 -26.89
N LYS A 212 -5.43 -3.70 -27.80
CA LYS A 212 -3.97 -3.64 -27.75
C LYS A 212 -3.46 -2.25 -28.03
N VAL A 213 -2.32 -1.93 -27.46
CA VAL A 213 -1.52 -0.73 -27.74
C VAL A 213 -1.20 -0.71 -29.24
N THR A 214 -1.39 0.42 -29.89
CA THR A 214 -1.18 0.58 -31.34
C THR A 214 0.20 1.09 -31.66
N ARG A 215 0.78 1.88 -30.77
CA ARG A 215 2.13 2.40 -30.87
C ARG A 215 3.15 1.30 -30.53
N LYS A 216 4.20 1.18 -31.34
CA LYS A 216 5.32 0.32 -31.01
C LYS A 216 6.09 0.95 -29.84
N LEU A 217 5.94 0.40 -28.66
CA LEU A 217 6.61 0.84 -27.44
C LEU A 217 7.53 -0.27 -26.94
N ARG A 218 8.74 0.12 -26.53
CA ARG A 218 9.69 -0.72 -25.81
C ARG A 218 9.69 -0.31 -24.34
N VAL A 219 9.40 -1.24 -23.45
CA VAL A 219 9.15 -0.99 -22.03
C VAL A 219 10.07 -1.84 -21.18
N ILE A 220 10.82 -1.23 -20.26
CA ILE A 220 11.50 -1.95 -19.19
C ILE A 220 10.48 -2.29 -18.12
N ALA A 221 10.32 -3.57 -17.78
CA ALA A 221 9.52 -4.04 -16.65
C ALA A 221 10.45 -4.39 -15.47
N ALA A 222 10.68 -3.44 -14.59
CA ALA A 222 11.59 -3.60 -13.45
C ALA A 222 10.84 -4.17 -12.25
N CYS A 223 11.17 -5.40 -11.86
CA CYS A 223 10.45 -6.12 -10.81
C CYS A 223 11.24 -6.23 -9.48
N GLY A 224 12.52 -5.86 -9.46
CA GLY A 224 13.38 -5.88 -8.28
C GLY A 224 13.40 -7.23 -7.55
N ASN A 225 13.32 -8.33 -8.32
CA ASN A 225 13.17 -9.70 -7.81
C ASN A 225 11.91 -9.93 -6.94
N GLY A 226 10.92 -9.01 -7.00
CA GLY A 226 9.66 -9.08 -6.26
C GLY A 226 8.58 -9.90 -6.95
N THR A 227 7.41 -10.02 -6.31
CA THR A 227 6.27 -10.83 -6.79
C THR A 227 5.79 -10.44 -8.19
N ALA A 228 5.92 -9.16 -8.55
CA ALA A 228 5.54 -8.65 -9.87
C ALA A 228 6.29 -9.34 -11.02
N GLY A 229 7.49 -9.88 -10.78
CA GLY A 229 8.27 -10.61 -11.78
C GLY A 229 7.54 -11.81 -12.38
N ALA A 230 6.68 -12.47 -11.61
CA ALA A 230 5.87 -13.59 -12.09
C ALA A 230 4.71 -13.14 -13.02
N PHE A 231 4.33 -11.87 -13.01
CA PHE A 231 3.09 -11.42 -13.66
C PHE A 231 3.30 -10.26 -14.64
N ALA A 232 4.06 -9.24 -14.27
CA ALA A 232 4.15 -7.98 -15.00
C ALA A 232 4.67 -8.15 -16.44
N PRO A 233 5.79 -8.85 -16.71
CA PRO A 233 6.30 -8.98 -18.07
C PRO A 233 5.26 -9.57 -19.03
N GLN A 234 4.65 -10.70 -18.66
CA GLN A 234 3.68 -11.39 -19.50
C GLN A 234 2.38 -10.61 -19.74
N ILE A 235 1.95 -9.80 -18.75
CA ILE A 235 0.76 -8.96 -18.89
C ILE A 235 1.04 -7.84 -19.88
N LEU A 236 2.16 -7.16 -19.75
CA LEU A 236 2.56 -6.06 -20.63
C LEU A 236 2.79 -6.55 -22.07
N GLU A 237 3.43 -7.70 -22.26
CA GLU A 237 3.60 -8.32 -23.60
C GLU A 237 2.22 -8.59 -24.27
N LYS A 238 1.24 -9.11 -23.49
CA LYS A 238 -0.10 -9.38 -24.00
C LYS A 238 -0.84 -8.12 -24.43
N LEU A 239 -0.47 -6.95 -23.92
CA LEU A 239 -1.00 -5.65 -24.35
C LEU A 239 -0.40 -5.15 -25.67
N GLY A 240 0.66 -5.80 -26.18
CA GLY A 240 1.26 -5.52 -27.48
C GLY A 240 2.50 -4.64 -27.44
N VAL A 241 3.11 -4.42 -26.27
CA VAL A 241 4.38 -3.71 -26.15
C VAL A 241 5.56 -4.70 -26.17
N GLU A 242 6.73 -4.24 -26.62
CA GLU A 242 7.99 -4.98 -26.49
C GLU A 242 8.50 -4.83 -25.04
N VAL A 243 8.60 -5.93 -24.30
CA VAL A 243 8.98 -5.90 -22.88
C VAL A 243 10.41 -6.38 -22.70
N ILE A 244 11.19 -5.63 -21.96
CA ILE A 244 12.50 -6.02 -21.47
C ILE A 244 12.38 -6.21 -19.95
N PRO A 245 12.37 -7.45 -19.44
CA PRO A 245 12.29 -7.70 -18.02
C PRO A 245 13.62 -7.31 -17.34
N LEU A 246 13.54 -6.58 -16.23
CA LEU A 246 14.67 -6.23 -15.37
C LEU A 246 14.43 -6.81 -13.97
N ASP A 247 15.37 -7.67 -13.51
CA ASP A 247 15.30 -8.34 -12.22
C ASP A 247 13.91 -8.99 -11.96
N ALA A 248 13.40 -9.73 -12.97
CA ALA A 248 12.07 -10.35 -12.92
C ALA A 248 12.07 -11.75 -12.30
N GLU A 249 13.24 -12.38 -12.09
CA GLU A 249 13.33 -13.63 -11.37
C GLU A 249 12.99 -13.42 -9.89
N LEU A 250 12.18 -14.33 -9.31
CA LEU A 250 11.76 -14.23 -7.91
C LEU A 250 12.94 -14.58 -6.98
N ASP A 251 13.45 -13.61 -6.24
CA ASP A 251 14.50 -13.82 -5.25
C ASP A 251 14.28 -12.90 -4.02
N HIS A 252 13.75 -13.48 -2.94
CA HIS A 252 13.45 -12.75 -1.71
C HIS A 252 14.69 -12.29 -0.92
N SER A 253 15.89 -12.60 -1.37
CA SER A 253 17.12 -12.03 -0.83
C SER A 253 17.39 -10.61 -1.34
N PHE A 254 16.70 -10.19 -2.43
CA PHE A 254 16.86 -8.90 -3.10
C PHE A 254 18.30 -8.54 -3.41
N PRO A 255 19.00 -9.32 -4.26
CA PRO A 255 20.46 -9.31 -4.37
C PRO A 255 21.04 -7.99 -4.89
N ARG A 256 20.27 -7.18 -5.61
CA ARG A 256 20.75 -5.91 -6.18
C ARG A 256 20.25 -4.71 -5.39
N TYR A 257 18.97 -4.66 -5.10
CA TYR A 257 18.29 -3.59 -4.38
C TYR A 257 16.92 -4.07 -3.89
N ASN A 258 16.37 -3.37 -2.93
CA ASN A 258 15.02 -3.64 -2.47
C ASN A 258 13.98 -3.17 -3.53
N PRO A 259 12.98 -3.97 -3.91
CA PRO A 259 11.94 -3.56 -4.85
C PRO A 259 11.06 -2.45 -4.25
N ASN A 260 11.46 -1.22 -4.48
CA ASN A 260 10.78 -0.02 -4.01
C ASN A 260 10.95 1.11 -5.03
N PRO A 261 9.89 1.60 -5.68
CA PRO A 261 9.96 2.69 -6.65
C PRO A 261 10.44 4.05 -6.10
N GLU A 262 10.62 4.17 -4.79
CA GLU A 262 11.26 5.32 -4.14
C GLU A 262 12.77 5.07 -3.84
N ASP A 263 13.29 3.86 -4.09
CA ASP A 263 14.70 3.52 -3.86
C ASP A 263 15.56 3.95 -5.05
N MET A 264 16.53 4.84 -4.79
CA MET A 264 17.41 5.39 -5.81
C MET A 264 18.22 4.32 -6.56
N LYS A 265 18.58 3.19 -5.91
CA LYS A 265 19.30 2.10 -6.58
C LYS A 265 18.42 1.42 -7.62
N MET A 266 17.14 1.21 -7.31
CA MET A 266 16.18 0.67 -8.27
C MET A 266 15.96 1.65 -9.43
N LEU A 267 15.76 2.93 -9.13
CA LEU A 267 15.54 3.97 -10.14
C LEU A 267 16.76 4.12 -11.07
N HIS A 268 17.98 4.12 -10.52
CA HIS A 268 19.22 4.13 -11.33
C HIS A 268 19.34 2.88 -12.22
N ALA A 269 19.01 1.69 -11.69
CA ALA A 269 19.03 0.47 -12.51
C ALA A 269 18.00 0.54 -13.66
N MET A 270 16.83 1.12 -13.42
CA MET A 270 15.83 1.37 -14.45
C MET A 270 16.34 2.37 -15.50
N ALA A 271 16.99 3.46 -15.06
CA ALA A 271 17.56 4.48 -15.92
C ALA A 271 18.67 3.91 -16.84
N ASP A 272 19.55 3.10 -16.27
CA ASP A 272 20.61 2.43 -17.03
C ASP A 272 20.03 1.46 -18.07
N ALA A 273 19.01 0.68 -17.69
CA ALA A 273 18.35 -0.23 -18.62
C ALA A 273 17.64 0.52 -19.76
N VAL A 274 17.00 1.67 -19.49
CA VAL A 274 16.41 2.52 -20.53
C VAL A 274 17.48 2.96 -21.52
N ARG A 275 18.62 3.46 -21.05
CA ARG A 275 19.71 3.94 -21.92
C ARG A 275 20.35 2.80 -22.71
N GLU A 276 20.57 1.64 -22.09
CA GLU A 276 21.17 0.47 -22.72
C GLU A 276 20.31 -0.09 -23.85
N HIS A 277 19.02 -0.18 -23.62
CA HIS A 277 18.08 -0.82 -24.56
C HIS A 277 17.33 0.18 -25.46
N GLY A 278 17.49 1.47 -25.26
CA GLY A 278 16.73 2.51 -25.98
C GLY A 278 15.23 2.36 -25.76
N ALA A 279 14.82 2.15 -24.52
CA ALA A 279 13.42 1.95 -24.19
C ALA A 279 12.65 3.28 -24.14
N ASP A 280 11.34 3.23 -24.43
CA ASP A 280 10.46 4.40 -24.38
C ASP A 280 10.11 4.82 -22.94
N VAL A 281 10.12 3.85 -22.02
CA VAL A 281 9.80 4.06 -20.60
C VAL A 281 10.25 2.84 -19.78
N ALA A 282 10.63 3.06 -18.52
CA ALA A 282 10.73 1.99 -17.54
C ALA A 282 9.63 2.11 -16.50
N LEU A 283 9.04 0.97 -16.15
CA LEU A 283 7.97 0.81 -15.17
C LEU A 283 8.48 -0.11 -14.06
N GLY A 284 8.58 0.40 -12.83
CA GLY A 284 9.14 -0.30 -11.69
C GLY A 284 8.08 -0.67 -10.66
N PHE A 285 8.06 -1.92 -10.22
CA PHE A 285 7.07 -2.45 -9.28
C PHE A 285 7.69 -2.73 -7.92
N ASP A 286 6.95 -2.51 -6.85
CA ASP A 286 7.40 -2.89 -5.51
C ASP A 286 7.20 -4.40 -5.23
N GLY A 287 7.60 -4.82 -4.04
CA GLY A 287 7.70 -6.25 -3.69
C GLY A 287 6.39 -7.04 -3.81
N ASP A 288 5.24 -6.41 -3.62
CA ASP A 288 3.93 -7.02 -3.77
C ASP A 288 3.05 -6.39 -4.88
N GLY A 289 3.65 -5.52 -5.70
CA GLY A 289 3.09 -5.07 -6.97
C GLY A 289 1.95 -4.07 -6.89
N ASP A 290 1.77 -3.37 -5.77
CA ASP A 290 0.73 -2.36 -5.63
C ASP A 290 1.20 -0.92 -5.92
N ARG A 291 2.51 -0.75 -6.23
CA ARG A 291 3.12 0.52 -6.64
C ARG A 291 3.71 0.44 -8.02
N CYS A 292 3.80 1.60 -8.68
CA CYS A 292 4.51 1.76 -9.94
C CYS A 292 5.36 3.03 -9.94
N GLY A 293 6.69 2.88 -10.18
CA GLY A 293 7.60 3.96 -10.48
C GLY A 293 7.85 4.10 -11.97
N VAL A 294 8.28 5.27 -12.42
CA VAL A 294 8.47 5.57 -13.85
C VAL A 294 9.79 6.28 -14.08
N VAL A 295 10.53 5.81 -15.10
CA VAL A 295 11.71 6.48 -15.65
C VAL A 295 11.45 6.73 -17.13
N ASP A 296 11.78 7.92 -17.61
CA ASP A 296 11.53 8.33 -19.00
C ASP A 296 12.51 7.72 -20.00
N ASN A 297 12.32 8.02 -21.28
CA ASN A 297 13.16 7.53 -22.39
C ASN A 297 14.58 8.10 -22.43
N HIS A 298 14.93 9.07 -21.59
CA HIS A 298 16.29 9.57 -21.39
C HIS A 298 16.96 8.97 -20.16
N GLY A 299 16.22 8.18 -19.38
CA GLY A 299 16.67 7.64 -18.10
C GLY A 299 16.60 8.70 -16.99
N GLU A 300 15.67 9.65 -17.09
CA GLU A 300 15.37 10.59 -16.04
C GLU A 300 14.20 10.06 -15.20
N GLU A 301 14.35 10.14 -13.88
CA GLU A 301 13.36 9.66 -12.93
C GLU A 301 12.20 10.64 -12.82
N ILE A 302 10.97 10.15 -12.97
CA ILE A 302 9.79 10.97 -12.77
C ILE A 302 9.11 10.54 -11.47
N PHE A 303 9.15 11.44 -10.48
CA PHE A 303 8.51 11.13 -9.19
C PHE A 303 7.03 10.85 -9.33
N ALA A 304 6.53 9.92 -8.51
CA ALA A 304 5.17 9.39 -8.64
C ALA A 304 4.08 10.46 -8.59
N ASP A 305 4.25 11.51 -7.79
CA ASP A 305 3.30 12.63 -7.73
C ASP A 305 3.25 13.44 -9.04
N LYS A 306 4.36 13.52 -9.81
CA LYS A 306 4.38 14.15 -11.15
C LYS A 306 3.72 13.23 -12.19
N ILE A 307 3.96 11.93 -12.12
CA ILE A 307 3.21 10.94 -12.91
C ILE A 307 1.72 11.05 -12.63
N GLY A 308 1.33 11.20 -11.36
CA GLY A 308 -0.06 11.44 -10.97
C GLY A 308 -0.67 12.67 -11.65
N VAL A 309 0.05 13.80 -11.74
CA VAL A 309 -0.39 14.99 -12.48
C VAL A 309 -0.56 14.71 -13.97
N MET A 310 0.40 14.02 -14.59
CA MET A 310 0.35 13.65 -16.02
C MET A 310 -0.86 12.75 -16.30
N LEU A 311 -1.08 11.72 -15.49
CA LEU A 311 -2.22 10.82 -15.59
C LEU A 311 -3.55 11.54 -15.31
N ALA A 312 -3.60 12.44 -14.34
CA ALA A 312 -4.80 13.24 -14.08
C ALA A 312 -5.20 14.11 -15.29
N ARG A 313 -4.21 14.75 -15.96
CA ARG A 313 -4.42 15.47 -17.22
C ARG A 313 -4.99 14.57 -18.32
N ASP A 314 -4.38 13.38 -18.49
CA ASP A 314 -4.79 12.42 -19.49
C ASP A 314 -6.19 11.85 -19.23
N LEU A 315 -6.47 11.49 -17.97
CA LEU A 315 -7.78 11.03 -17.53
C LEU A 315 -8.88 12.07 -17.77
N CYS A 316 -8.61 13.35 -17.46
CA CYS A 316 -9.56 14.42 -17.73
C CYS A 316 -9.81 14.63 -19.24
N LYS A 317 -8.80 14.43 -20.09
CA LYS A 317 -8.99 14.47 -21.55
C LYS A 317 -9.91 13.34 -22.05
N VAL A 318 -9.83 12.17 -21.42
CA VAL A 318 -10.61 10.98 -21.81
C VAL A 318 -12.01 10.98 -21.19
N HIS A 319 -12.12 11.34 -19.91
CA HIS A 319 -13.34 11.17 -19.11
C HIS A 319 -14.05 12.49 -18.78
N GLY A 320 -13.48 13.65 -19.17
CA GLY A 320 -13.97 14.98 -18.81
C GLY A 320 -13.53 15.43 -17.41
N PRO A 321 -14.10 16.54 -16.91
CA PRO A 321 -13.78 17.07 -15.59
C PRO A 321 -13.91 16.00 -14.50
N SER A 322 -12.87 15.82 -13.71
CA SER A 322 -12.78 14.71 -12.76
C SER A 322 -12.24 15.17 -11.41
N GLN A 323 -12.62 14.47 -10.35
CA GLN A 323 -12.10 14.65 -9.01
C GLN A 323 -11.01 13.64 -8.71
N PHE A 324 -9.94 14.10 -8.04
CA PHE A 324 -8.81 13.30 -7.60
C PHE A 324 -8.59 13.45 -6.10
N VAL A 325 -8.25 12.33 -5.45
CA VAL A 325 -7.77 12.33 -4.05
C VAL A 325 -6.25 12.22 -4.08
N VAL A 326 -5.57 13.09 -3.34
CA VAL A 326 -4.11 13.17 -3.38
C VAL A 326 -3.57 13.21 -1.95
N ASP A 327 -2.51 12.49 -1.66
CA ASP A 327 -1.93 12.56 -0.33
C ASP A 327 -1.22 13.90 -0.06
N VAL A 328 -1.23 14.32 1.21
CA VAL A 328 -0.66 15.64 1.61
C VAL A 328 0.83 15.80 1.33
N LYS A 329 1.57 14.72 1.05
CA LYS A 329 2.99 14.75 0.66
C LYS A 329 3.19 15.13 -0.81
N SER A 330 2.16 14.96 -1.63
CA SER A 330 2.24 15.14 -3.08
C SER A 330 2.34 16.60 -3.49
N THR A 331 2.83 16.81 -4.70
CA THR A 331 3.08 18.12 -5.31
C THR A 331 1.87 19.06 -5.24
N GLY A 332 2.10 20.35 -5.10
CA GLY A 332 1.10 21.41 -5.21
C GLY A 332 0.52 21.58 -6.62
N LEU A 333 1.09 20.91 -7.62
CA LEU A 333 0.63 21.00 -9.00
C LEU A 333 -0.78 20.45 -9.20
N PHE A 334 -1.24 19.53 -8.37
CA PHE A 334 -2.64 19.04 -8.48
C PHE A 334 -3.67 20.18 -8.37
N GLU A 335 -3.36 21.24 -7.65
CA GLU A 335 -4.21 22.43 -7.55
C GLU A 335 -3.74 23.59 -8.42
N SER A 336 -2.42 23.71 -8.66
CA SER A 336 -1.86 24.89 -9.34
C SER A 336 -1.69 24.73 -10.84
N ASP A 337 -1.66 23.50 -11.36
CA ASP A 337 -1.41 23.17 -12.75
C ASP A 337 -2.42 23.83 -13.71
N PRO A 338 -1.97 24.64 -14.69
CA PRO A 338 -2.87 25.35 -15.60
C PRO A 338 -3.73 24.42 -16.47
N GLU A 339 -3.17 23.27 -16.88
CA GLU A 339 -3.89 22.32 -17.74
C GLU A 339 -4.96 21.57 -16.96
N LEU A 340 -4.68 21.13 -15.72
CA LEU A 340 -5.70 20.52 -14.86
C LEU A 340 -6.84 21.50 -14.58
N LYS A 341 -6.54 22.77 -14.31
CA LYS A 341 -7.57 23.83 -14.15
C LYS A 341 -8.40 24.00 -15.41
N ARG A 342 -7.75 24.07 -16.57
CA ARG A 342 -8.43 24.18 -17.88
C ARG A 342 -9.36 22.99 -18.16
N LEU A 343 -8.96 21.80 -17.74
CA LEU A 343 -9.72 20.56 -17.89
C LEU A 343 -10.82 20.40 -16.84
N GLY A 344 -10.92 21.31 -15.86
CA GLY A 344 -11.93 21.27 -14.78
C GLY A 344 -11.67 20.21 -13.72
N ALA A 345 -10.42 19.80 -13.56
CA ALA A 345 -10.02 18.89 -12.49
C ALA A 345 -10.22 19.54 -11.11
N THR A 346 -10.60 18.72 -10.13
CA THR A 346 -10.66 19.10 -8.72
C THR A 346 -9.84 18.15 -7.85
N THR A 347 -9.21 18.67 -6.81
CA THR A 347 -8.32 17.91 -5.94
C THR A 347 -8.78 17.95 -4.50
N ASP A 348 -8.72 16.81 -3.82
CA ASP A 348 -8.92 16.68 -2.39
C ASP A 348 -7.63 16.15 -1.74
N TYR A 349 -6.89 16.99 -1.01
CA TYR A 349 -5.72 16.57 -0.26
C TYR A 349 -6.14 15.79 0.99
N TRP A 350 -5.64 14.56 1.12
CA TRP A 350 -6.05 13.65 2.16
C TRP A 350 -4.86 13.03 2.90
N LYS A 351 -5.19 12.22 3.92
CA LYS A 351 -4.20 11.50 4.72
C LYS A 351 -3.36 10.57 3.86
N THR A 352 -2.04 10.56 4.08
CA THR A 352 -1.13 9.57 3.49
C THR A 352 -1.41 8.17 4.03
N GLY A 353 -1.49 7.19 3.15
CA GLY A 353 -1.66 5.77 3.46
C GLY A 353 -2.73 5.12 2.59
N HIS A 354 -2.36 3.99 2.00
CA HIS A 354 -3.18 3.31 0.99
C HIS A 354 -4.63 3.05 1.44
N SER A 355 -4.85 2.74 2.73
CA SER A 355 -6.21 2.53 3.26
C SER A 355 -7.03 3.81 3.33
N TYR A 356 -6.40 4.93 3.66
CA TYR A 356 -7.07 6.22 3.72
C TYR A 356 -7.46 6.71 2.33
N ILE A 357 -6.56 6.58 1.36
CA ILE A 357 -6.83 7.02 -0.02
C ILE A 357 -7.92 6.14 -0.65
N LYS A 358 -7.84 4.80 -0.52
CA LYS A 358 -8.91 3.89 -1.00
C LYS A 358 -10.29 4.27 -0.47
N ARG A 359 -10.38 4.50 0.83
CA ARG A 359 -11.63 4.90 1.49
C ARG A 359 -12.13 6.24 0.95
N ARG A 360 -11.24 7.23 0.84
CA ARG A 360 -11.61 8.56 0.36
C ARG A 360 -12.00 8.59 -1.11
N VAL A 361 -11.30 7.86 -1.98
CA VAL A 361 -11.66 7.69 -3.40
C VAL A 361 -13.07 7.11 -3.53
N ARG A 362 -13.40 6.09 -2.74
CA ARG A 362 -14.75 5.51 -2.72
C ARG A 362 -15.78 6.53 -2.20
N ASP A 363 -15.52 7.18 -1.08
CA ASP A 363 -16.47 8.05 -0.39
C ASP A 363 -16.83 9.29 -1.24
N LEU A 364 -15.86 9.80 -2.01
CA LEU A 364 -16.06 10.92 -2.94
C LEU A 364 -16.46 10.47 -4.36
N ASN A 365 -16.47 9.17 -4.63
CA ASN A 365 -16.56 8.63 -5.99
C ASN A 365 -15.57 9.30 -6.96
N ALA A 366 -14.36 9.61 -6.44
CA ALA A 366 -13.30 10.22 -7.23
C ALA A 366 -12.81 9.27 -8.33
N LEU A 367 -12.39 9.82 -9.48
CA LEU A 367 -11.92 8.99 -10.60
C LEU A 367 -10.61 8.27 -10.28
N ALA A 368 -9.72 8.94 -9.54
CA ALA A 368 -8.48 8.31 -9.07
C ALA A 368 -7.97 8.92 -7.76
N GLY A 369 -7.08 8.17 -7.10
CA GLY A 369 -6.25 8.64 -6.00
C GLY A 369 -4.77 8.48 -6.32
N PHE A 370 -3.92 9.36 -5.78
CA PHE A 370 -2.49 9.38 -6.04
C PHE A 370 -1.70 9.61 -4.75
N GLU A 371 -0.71 8.77 -4.50
CA GLU A 371 0.27 8.97 -3.43
C GLU A 371 1.68 9.20 -3.99
N LYS A 372 2.44 10.09 -3.34
CA LYS A 372 3.86 10.32 -3.68
C LYS A 372 4.71 9.04 -3.59
N SER A 373 4.26 8.05 -2.85
CA SER A 373 4.92 6.74 -2.71
C SER A 373 4.73 5.79 -3.90
N GLY A 374 3.95 6.15 -4.91
CA GLY A 374 3.70 5.33 -6.10
C GLY A 374 2.47 4.44 -6.02
N HIS A 375 1.66 4.50 -4.94
CA HIS A 375 0.33 3.90 -4.92
C HIS A 375 -0.64 4.75 -5.73
N PHE A 376 -1.27 4.16 -6.73
CA PHE A 376 -2.29 4.81 -7.54
C PHE A 376 -3.57 3.98 -7.54
N PHE A 377 -4.67 4.66 -7.33
CA PHE A 377 -5.98 4.07 -7.09
C PHE A 377 -6.94 4.54 -8.18
N PHE A 378 -7.20 3.71 -9.16
CA PHE A 378 -8.13 4.07 -10.22
C PHE A 378 -9.50 3.49 -9.92
N ASN A 379 -10.53 4.35 -9.96
CA ASN A 379 -11.92 3.93 -9.86
C ASN A 379 -12.48 3.57 -11.26
N ALA A 380 -13.70 3.08 -11.32
CA ALA A 380 -14.36 2.82 -12.59
C ALA A 380 -14.45 4.09 -13.44
N PRO A 381 -14.22 4.01 -14.78
CA PRO A 381 -14.07 2.80 -15.58
C PRO A 381 -12.62 2.29 -15.72
N VAL A 382 -11.63 2.94 -15.12
CA VAL A 382 -10.20 2.63 -15.30
C VAL A 382 -9.77 1.44 -14.44
N GLY A 383 -10.24 1.39 -13.20
CA GLY A 383 -9.93 0.36 -12.22
C GLY A 383 -11.12 0.07 -11.29
N ARG A 384 -10.85 -0.42 -10.08
CA ARG A 384 -11.85 -0.82 -9.08
C ARG A 384 -11.71 -0.14 -7.72
N GLY A 385 -10.93 0.95 -7.65
CA GLY A 385 -10.76 1.78 -6.45
C GLY A 385 -9.68 1.29 -5.47
N TYR A 386 -8.88 0.29 -5.81
CA TYR A 386 -7.70 -0.13 -5.05
C TYR A 386 -6.40 0.20 -5.79
N ASP A 387 -5.29 0.18 -5.05
CA ASP A 387 -3.94 0.39 -5.56
C ASP A 387 -3.47 -0.82 -6.38
N ASP A 388 -3.01 -0.54 -7.61
CA ASP A 388 -2.57 -1.57 -8.54
C ASP A 388 -1.43 -1.03 -9.42
N GLY A 389 -0.23 -1.54 -9.20
CA GLY A 389 0.94 -1.14 -9.97
C GLY A 389 0.82 -1.47 -11.45
N LEU A 390 0.15 -2.57 -11.82
CA LEU A 390 -0.06 -2.93 -13.21
C LEU A 390 -1.13 -2.08 -13.91
N VAL A 391 -2.21 -1.75 -13.22
CA VAL A 391 -3.20 -0.78 -13.76
C VAL A 391 -2.54 0.58 -13.95
N THR A 392 -1.63 0.97 -13.05
CA THR A 392 -0.83 2.20 -13.20
C THR A 392 0.09 2.13 -14.41
N ALA A 393 0.83 1.03 -14.58
CA ALA A 393 1.70 0.80 -15.74
C ALA A 393 0.92 0.86 -17.06
N ILE A 394 -0.26 0.25 -17.08
CA ILE A 394 -1.17 0.28 -18.23
C ILE A 394 -1.65 1.71 -18.52
N ALA A 395 -2.00 2.48 -17.49
CA ALA A 395 -2.42 3.88 -17.67
C ALA A 395 -1.30 4.75 -18.25
N VAL A 396 -0.04 4.53 -17.84
CA VAL A 396 1.13 5.21 -18.44
C VAL A 396 1.33 4.81 -19.91
N ILE A 397 1.24 3.53 -20.23
CA ILE A 397 1.34 3.02 -21.61
C ILE A 397 0.22 3.59 -22.47
N ASP A 398 -1.01 3.61 -21.98
CA ASP A 398 -2.16 4.19 -22.69
C ASP A 398 -2.00 5.69 -22.94
N MET A 399 -1.45 6.42 -21.98
CA MET A 399 -1.12 7.84 -22.16
C MET A 399 -0.10 8.03 -23.28
N LEU A 400 0.93 7.18 -23.36
CA LEU A 400 1.91 7.20 -24.46
C LEU A 400 1.27 6.83 -25.80
N ASP A 401 0.39 5.83 -25.84
CA ASP A 401 -0.31 5.39 -27.06
C ASP A 401 -1.23 6.49 -27.61
N ARG A 402 -1.93 7.23 -26.72
CA ARG A 402 -2.76 8.39 -27.10
C ARG A 402 -1.97 9.61 -27.58
N ASN A 403 -0.65 9.64 -27.32
CA ASN A 403 0.26 10.71 -27.73
C ASN A 403 1.38 10.19 -28.64
N PRO A 404 1.08 9.70 -29.87
CA PRO A 404 2.02 8.93 -30.67
C PRO A 404 3.24 9.72 -31.17
N THR A 405 3.19 11.06 -31.13
CA THR A 405 4.28 11.96 -31.55
C THR A 405 5.15 12.46 -30.38
N LYS A 406 4.81 12.13 -29.14
CA LYS A 406 5.53 12.57 -27.94
C LYS A 406 6.17 11.40 -27.23
N SER A 407 7.39 11.60 -26.76
CA SER A 407 8.06 10.68 -25.83
C SER A 407 7.55 10.90 -24.40
N MET A 408 7.97 10.04 -23.47
CA MET A 408 7.69 10.22 -22.04
C MET A 408 8.32 11.50 -21.49
N ALA A 409 9.55 11.80 -21.92
CA ALA A 409 10.25 13.05 -21.57
C ALA A 409 9.52 14.29 -22.13
N ASP A 410 8.98 14.24 -23.36
CA ASP A 410 8.19 15.34 -23.93
C ASP A 410 6.93 15.61 -23.12
N LEU A 411 6.22 14.56 -22.74
CA LEU A 411 5.01 14.68 -21.90
C LEU A 411 5.34 15.23 -20.50
N TYR A 412 6.46 14.82 -19.92
CA TYR A 412 6.90 15.34 -18.64
C TYR A 412 7.34 16.80 -18.72
N ALA A 413 7.99 17.21 -19.81
CA ALA A 413 8.41 18.59 -20.03
C ALA A 413 7.22 19.59 -20.09
N GLU A 414 5.99 19.11 -20.34
CA GLU A 414 4.78 19.93 -20.29
C GLU A 414 4.30 20.21 -18.85
N VAL A 415 4.78 19.46 -17.86
CA VAL A 415 4.44 19.68 -16.44
C VAL A 415 5.26 20.85 -15.91
N PRO A 416 4.65 21.84 -15.23
CA PRO A 416 5.41 22.94 -14.65
C PRO A 416 6.51 22.47 -13.72
N LYS A 417 7.68 23.08 -13.84
CA LYS A 417 8.80 22.75 -12.98
C LYS A 417 8.52 23.14 -11.54
N THR A 418 8.88 22.28 -10.60
CA THR A 418 8.93 22.59 -9.17
C THR A 418 10.23 22.10 -8.58
N TRP A 419 10.64 22.69 -7.47
CA TRP A 419 11.76 22.26 -6.65
C TRP A 419 11.19 21.60 -5.40
N GLY A 420 11.39 20.31 -5.26
CA GLY A 420 10.85 19.50 -4.16
C GLY A 420 11.95 18.80 -3.38
N SER A 421 11.75 18.63 -2.08
CA SER A 421 12.65 17.83 -1.24
C SER A 421 12.36 16.34 -1.39
N PRO A 422 13.33 15.48 -1.07
CA PRO A 422 13.02 14.10 -0.70
C PRO A 422 12.16 14.09 0.57
N THR A 423 11.61 12.94 0.92
CA THR A 423 11.00 12.74 2.23
C THR A 423 12.10 12.76 3.29
N MET A 424 12.06 13.73 4.19
CA MET A 424 12.99 13.88 5.30
C MET A 424 12.32 13.40 6.57
N ALA A 425 13.03 12.61 7.39
CA ALA A 425 12.45 11.95 8.54
C ALA A 425 13.26 12.24 9.83
N PRO A 426 12.91 13.26 10.62
CA PRO A 426 13.51 13.47 11.92
C PRO A 426 12.98 12.42 12.91
N LYS A 427 13.86 11.84 13.71
CA LYS A 427 13.51 10.85 14.74
C LYS A 427 12.56 11.46 15.77
N CYS A 428 11.53 10.70 16.14
CA CYS A 428 10.61 11.04 17.21
C CYS A 428 9.95 9.74 17.70
N ALA A 429 9.95 9.51 19.01
CA ALA A 429 9.44 8.28 19.61
C ALA A 429 7.94 8.10 19.33
N ASP A 430 7.51 6.84 19.15
CA ASP A 430 6.12 6.49 18.81
C ASP A 430 5.12 7.01 19.84
N GLU A 431 5.51 7.05 21.10
CA GLU A 431 4.68 7.45 22.24
C GLU A 431 4.33 8.95 22.23
N ILE A 432 5.17 9.79 21.60
CA ILE A 432 5.06 11.25 21.69
C ILE A 432 4.88 11.93 20.32
N LYS A 433 5.17 11.25 19.20
CA LYS A 433 5.22 11.85 17.87
C LYS A 433 3.92 12.57 17.45
N TYR A 434 2.78 12.02 17.85
CA TYR A 434 1.47 12.64 17.53
C TYR A 434 1.25 13.92 18.33
N GLU A 435 1.60 13.94 19.62
CA GLU A 435 1.53 15.14 20.44
C GLU A 435 2.48 16.25 19.95
N VAL A 436 3.68 15.87 19.48
CA VAL A 436 4.61 16.81 18.83
C VAL A 436 3.97 17.43 17.59
N VAL A 437 3.36 16.60 16.74
CA VAL A 437 2.68 17.10 15.53
C VAL A 437 1.52 18.02 15.89
N ASP A 438 0.72 17.70 16.90
CA ASP A 438 -0.38 18.56 17.36
C ASP A 438 0.12 19.93 17.81
N ARG A 439 1.25 20.00 18.54
CA ARG A 439 1.91 21.26 18.90
C ARG A 439 2.37 22.06 17.68
N VAL A 440 2.95 21.39 16.68
CA VAL A 440 3.38 22.03 15.41
C VAL A 440 2.18 22.55 14.62
N VAL A 441 1.09 21.78 14.53
CA VAL A 441 -0.18 22.23 13.92
C VAL A 441 -0.65 23.51 14.57
N LYS A 442 -0.76 23.49 15.90
CA LYS A 442 -1.21 24.66 16.66
C LYS A 442 -0.29 25.87 16.47
N ARG A 443 1.03 25.67 16.45
CA ARG A 443 2.00 26.76 16.23
C ARG A 443 1.78 27.44 14.88
N PHE A 444 1.58 26.68 13.79
CA PHE A 444 1.28 27.27 12.48
C PHE A 444 -0.09 27.94 12.41
N GLN A 445 -1.11 27.43 13.11
CA GLN A 445 -2.41 28.07 13.25
C GLN A 445 -2.26 29.42 13.97
N ASP A 446 -1.56 29.46 15.10
CA ASP A 446 -1.31 30.68 15.88
C ASP A 446 -0.51 31.72 15.04
N MET A 447 0.46 31.26 14.23
CA MET A 447 1.21 32.14 13.31
C MET A 447 0.30 32.76 12.25
N GLN A 448 -0.59 31.97 11.65
CA GLN A 448 -1.55 32.46 10.67
C GLN A 448 -2.51 33.49 11.29
N GLU A 449 -3.06 33.21 12.47
CA GLU A 449 -3.97 34.12 13.20
C GLU A 449 -3.31 35.45 13.57
N ARG A 450 -2.01 35.43 13.90
CA ARG A 450 -1.24 36.65 14.23
C ARG A 450 -0.68 37.36 13.01
N GLY A 451 -0.90 36.85 11.80
CA GLY A 451 -0.33 37.40 10.58
C GLY A 451 1.21 37.27 10.50
N GLU A 452 1.79 36.32 11.23
CA GLU A 452 3.21 36.00 11.13
C GLU A 452 3.53 35.38 9.76
N THR A 453 4.80 35.47 9.35
CA THR A 453 5.24 34.93 8.06
C THR A 453 5.91 33.57 8.21
N VAL A 454 5.80 32.72 7.18
CA VAL A 454 6.59 31.50 7.02
C VAL A 454 7.46 31.64 5.77
N ALA A 455 8.74 31.33 5.88
CA ALA A 455 9.71 31.55 4.80
C ALA A 455 9.65 32.97 4.19
N GLY A 456 9.41 33.98 5.02
CA GLY A 456 9.34 35.40 4.58
C GLY A 456 8.05 35.79 3.85
N ALA A 457 7.02 34.96 3.82
CA ALA A 457 5.73 35.27 3.19
C ALA A 457 4.54 34.95 4.13
N PRO A 458 3.39 35.63 3.98
CA PRO A 458 2.19 35.32 4.75
C PRO A 458 1.71 33.88 4.49
N ILE A 459 1.17 33.23 5.54
CA ILE A 459 0.53 31.94 5.43
C ILE A 459 -0.84 32.12 4.75
N THR A 460 -1.02 31.51 3.59
CA THR A 460 -2.27 31.60 2.82
C THR A 460 -3.13 30.35 2.91
N SER A 461 -2.53 29.21 3.28
CA SER A 461 -3.26 27.94 3.42
C SER A 461 -2.69 27.07 4.53
N LEU A 462 -3.57 26.37 5.23
CA LEU A 462 -3.23 25.31 6.18
C LEU A 462 -4.13 24.09 5.89
N VAL A 463 -3.52 22.96 5.53
CA VAL A 463 -4.21 21.67 5.41
C VAL A 463 -3.81 20.82 6.61
N THR A 464 -4.77 20.53 7.51
CA THR A 464 -4.49 19.88 8.79
C THR A 464 -5.05 18.47 8.90
N VAL A 465 -5.43 17.86 7.77
CA VAL A 465 -6.04 16.52 7.72
C VAL A 465 -5.08 15.41 8.16
N ASN A 466 -3.76 15.66 8.04
CA ASN A 466 -2.71 14.71 8.45
C ASN A 466 -1.42 15.47 8.84
N GLY A 467 -1.35 15.95 10.08
CA GLY A 467 -0.38 16.94 10.49
C GLY A 467 -0.70 18.32 9.93
N VAL A 468 0.29 19.06 9.45
CA VAL A 468 0.07 20.37 8.84
C VAL A 468 0.87 20.53 7.55
N ARG A 469 0.16 20.90 6.48
CA ARG A 469 0.75 21.43 5.24
C ARG A 469 0.49 22.93 5.22
N VAL A 470 1.54 23.72 5.43
CA VAL A 470 1.50 25.17 5.43
C VAL A 470 1.91 25.70 4.04
N GLY A 471 1.13 26.61 3.48
CA GLY A 471 1.36 27.16 2.14
C GLY A 471 1.39 28.69 2.11
N THR A 472 2.09 29.23 1.13
CA THR A 472 2.22 30.66 0.84
C THR A 472 1.67 31.01 -0.54
N ALA A 473 1.41 32.28 -0.82
CA ALA A 473 0.73 32.76 -2.03
C ALA A 473 1.47 32.43 -3.34
N ASP A 474 2.79 32.24 -3.29
CA ASP A 474 3.61 31.84 -4.44
C ASP A 474 3.56 30.33 -4.72
N GLY A 475 2.72 29.56 -3.99
CA GLY A 475 2.58 28.11 -4.11
C GLY A 475 3.65 27.30 -3.38
N THR A 476 4.59 27.95 -2.67
CA THR A 476 5.57 27.26 -1.82
C THR A 476 4.87 26.68 -0.60
N TRP A 477 5.18 25.43 -0.26
CA TRP A 477 4.57 24.76 0.88
C TRP A 477 5.54 23.86 1.64
N GLY A 478 5.22 23.59 2.90
CA GLY A 478 5.93 22.65 3.77
C GLY A 478 4.96 21.79 4.55
N LEU A 479 5.29 20.52 4.73
CA LEU A 479 4.51 19.52 5.48
C LEU A 479 5.29 19.02 6.69
N VAL A 480 4.59 18.88 7.80
CA VAL A 480 5.00 18.10 8.98
C VAL A 480 3.88 17.16 9.37
N ARG A 481 4.17 15.87 9.49
CA ARG A 481 3.25 14.86 10.02
C ARG A 481 3.96 13.75 10.78
N ALA A 482 3.24 12.96 11.56
CA ALA A 482 3.76 11.73 12.15
C ALA A 482 3.84 10.62 11.09
N SER A 483 4.90 9.78 11.15
CA SER A 483 4.97 8.56 10.36
C SER A 483 4.01 7.51 10.91
N SER A 484 3.22 6.86 10.05
CA SER A 484 2.29 5.79 10.44
C SER A 484 3.01 4.49 10.82
N ASN A 485 4.25 4.30 10.34
CA ASN A 485 4.94 3.01 10.36
C ASN A 485 6.23 2.99 11.16
N LYS A 486 6.80 4.17 11.48
CA LYS A 486 8.11 4.29 12.12
C LYS A 486 8.12 5.33 13.24
N PRO A 487 9.04 5.25 14.21
CA PRO A 487 9.22 6.25 15.27
C PRO A 487 9.94 7.51 14.74
N GLU A 488 9.29 8.21 13.84
CA GLU A 488 9.81 9.40 13.17
C GLU A 488 8.68 10.33 12.72
N LEU A 489 9.01 11.58 12.45
CA LEU A 489 8.15 12.50 11.73
C LEU A 489 8.47 12.45 10.23
N VAL A 490 7.63 13.07 9.44
CA VAL A 490 7.81 13.24 7.99
C VAL A 490 7.77 14.71 7.66
N VAL A 491 8.80 15.19 6.98
CA VAL A 491 8.91 16.56 6.48
C VAL A 491 9.13 16.53 4.98
N VAL A 492 8.33 17.30 4.26
CA VAL A 492 8.44 17.50 2.81
C VAL A 492 8.21 18.97 2.52
N VAL A 493 9.01 19.53 1.62
CA VAL A 493 8.84 20.92 1.15
C VAL A 493 8.89 20.98 -0.36
N GLU A 494 8.13 21.89 -0.95
CA GLU A 494 8.16 22.15 -2.40
C GLU A 494 7.93 23.63 -2.68
N SER A 495 8.56 24.15 -3.73
CA SER A 495 8.29 25.47 -4.28
C SER A 495 8.19 25.42 -5.81
N PRO A 496 7.18 26.02 -6.42
CA PRO A 496 7.15 26.27 -7.86
C PRO A 496 7.93 27.52 -8.27
N ALA A 497 8.38 28.34 -7.32
CA ALA A 497 9.05 29.61 -7.59
C ALA A 497 10.56 29.44 -7.78
N SER A 498 11.25 28.81 -6.83
CA SER A 498 12.70 28.54 -6.92
C SER A 498 13.18 27.56 -5.86
N GLU A 499 14.42 27.07 -6.02
CA GLU A 499 15.10 26.24 -5.03
C GLU A 499 15.35 27.01 -3.72
N GLU A 500 15.70 28.29 -3.81
CA GLU A 500 15.92 29.13 -2.63
C GLU A 500 14.64 29.27 -1.80
N ARG A 501 13.48 29.37 -2.47
CA ARG A 501 12.18 29.42 -1.80
C ARG A 501 11.86 28.09 -1.11
N MET A 502 12.15 26.97 -1.76
CA MET A 502 12.01 25.64 -1.17
C MET A 502 12.88 25.50 0.08
N ARG A 503 14.18 25.88 0.01
CA ARG A 503 15.11 25.86 1.15
C ARG A 503 14.66 26.78 2.28
N ALA A 504 14.17 27.98 1.96
CA ALA A 504 13.63 28.90 2.95
C ALA A 504 12.42 28.30 3.68
N MET A 505 11.54 27.58 2.98
CA MET A 505 10.42 26.86 3.59
C MET A 505 10.91 25.74 4.51
N PHE A 506 11.93 24.99 4.11
CA PHE A 506 12.52 23.97 4.96
C PHE A 506 13.04 24.56 6.28
N HIS A 507 13.83 25.64 6.21
CA HIS A 507 14.35 26.28 7.42
C HIS A 507 13.25 26.81 8.34
N ALA A 508 12.17 27.36 7.77
CA ALA A 508 11.03 27.82 8.55
C ALA A 508 10.30 26.66 9.26
N VAL A 509 10.08 25.56 8.56
CA VAL A 509 9.46 24.36 9.13
C VAL A 509 10.36 23.74 10.20
N ASP A 510 11.66 23.60 9.93
CA ASP A 510 12.63 23.05 10.90
C ASP A 510 12.73 23.92 12.15
N SER A 511 12.69 25.25 12.01
CA SER A 511 12.67 26.17 13.15
C SER A 511 11.50 25.89 14.10
N VAL A 512 10.30 25.67 13.57
CA VAL A 512 9.11 25.31 14.38
C VAL A 512 9.27 23.92 15.00
N LEU A 513 9.82 22.95 14.26
CA LEU A 513 10.08 21.61 14.80
C LEU A 513 11.08 21.65 15.96
N ARG A 514 12.12 22.47 15.89
CA ARG A 514 13.16 22.60 16.95
C ARG A 514 12.65 23.29 18.22
N GLU A 515 11.44 23.87 18.21
CA GLU A 515 10.77 24.27 19.45
C GLU A 515 10.38 23.06 20.32
N ASN A 516 10.43 21.82 19.77
CA ASN A 516 10.11 20.58 20.45
C ASN A 516 11.39 19.75 20.68
N PRO A 517 11.86 19.63 21.94
CA PRO A 517 13.13 18.95 22.27
C PRO A 517 13.11 17.44 21.97
N GLU A 518 11.94 16.84 21.80
CA GLU A 518 11.75 15.42 21.48
C GLU A 518 12.08 15.10 20.01
N VAL A 519 12.21 16.12 19.16
CA VAL A 519 12.54 15.96 17.74
C VAL A 519 14.04 15.78 17.57
N GLY A 520 14.44 14.58 17.15
CA GLY A 520 15.82 14.20 16.94
C GLY A 520 16.40 14.61 15.58
N ALA A 521 17.50 13.97 15.20
CA ALA A 521 18.16 14.21 13.92
C ALA A 521 17.35 13.66 12.75
N TYR A 522 17.48 14.31 11.60
CA TYR A 522 16.96 13.83 10.32
C TYR A 522 17.77 12.64 9.80
N ASN A 523 17.12 11.77 9.04
CA ASN A 523 17.79 10.73 8.26
C ASN A 523 18.56 11.34 7.06
N GLN A 524 18.03 12.43 6.49
CA GLN A 524 18.63 13.21 5.40
C GLN A 524 18.02 14.62 5.39
N THR A 525 18.75 15.60 4.81
CA THR A 525 18.31 17.00 4.64
C THR A 525 18.62 17.47 3.22
N ILE A 526 18.13 18.67 2.85
CA ILE A 526 18.39 19.35 1.57
C ILE A 526 19.52 20.37 1.69
#